data_3caefb3ee7d1fa4a6f6048932df61a3a
#
_entry.id   3caefb3ee7d1fa4a6f6048932df61a3a
#
_cell.length_a   1.000
_cell.length_b   1.000
_cell.length_c   1.000
_cell.angle_alpha   90.00
_cell.angle_beta   90.00
_cell.angle_gamma   90.00
#
_symmetry.space_group_name_H-M   'P 1'
#
loop_
_entity.id
_entity.type
_entity.pdbx_description
1 polymer ?
#
loop_
_entity_poly.entity_id
_entity_poly.type
_entity_poly.pdbx_seq_one_letter_code
_entity_poly.pdbx_strand_id
1 'polypeptide(L)'
;MTSPPLIDHTNLGTGLSGPPVSRWWGYFPELRRDTLGFLLRCQTYGDVVKLPMGHVLELFLRQPDAAMYVLNHPADVKHILVTNQDNYQKGPVPPVESRIFGQGVLHTESTIHHRQRRLFLPFFHGHQVAAYSSLITSTAHAHVAEWYDGMTVDIGQEMAHLTLSIIWRLLFGQDLQADASLIRDAISAGQRLIKLQYDSFLASLIPLWIPLPRHRRFLRGFHVIEETLIQLIRDRRRNPSYRNDVLSLLLAAKDADGHSLNEREIRDELMTFLLAGHETTANALTWTWALLSQTESVRERLVCELNDVLGDRPPDAADLPRLRYLKMIWDESLRLYPPAWSLHTRVAHAEDRLPSGAILPPGSWVFISPWNLHRNPRWFPDPTQFDPERFSEAACQTRPAFTYIPFGAGGRRCLGESFAELEGLLVLATVASKIRLRLNDGRVIKPEPGMTLHPHIPVQMTVEQLRPLQTPSTVASVDCF
;
A
#
# COMPACT_ATOMS: atom_id res chain seq x y z
N MET A 1 3.56 27.75 27.65
CA MET A 1 2.73 28.16 26.50
C MET A 1 1.37 27.51 26.70
N THR A 2 0.35 28.29 27.02
CA THR A 2 -1.03 27.83 27.25
C THR A 2 -1.57 27.28 25.94
N SER A 3 -2.12 26.08 25.97
CA SER A 3 -2.79 25.46 24.82
C SER A 3 -3.88 26.39 24.30
N PRO A 4 -4.00 26.60 22.97
CA PRO A 4 -5.06 27.43 22.43
C PRO A 4 -6.45 26.86 22.78
N PRO A 5 -7.49 27.68 22.92
CA PRO A 5 -8.82 27.20 23.30
C PRO A 5 -9.36 26.20 22.27
N LEU A 6 -9.80 25.06 22.74
CA LEU A 6 -10.55 24.08 21.96
C LEU A 6 -11.99 24.54 21.80
N ILE A 7 -12.55 24.45 20.62
CA ILE A 7 -13.97 24.68 20.37
C ILE A 7 -14.69 23.33 20.39
N ASP A 8 -15.73 23.25 21.18
CA ASP A 8 -16.65 22.12 21.16
C ASP A 8 -17.60 22.28 19.95
N HIS A 9 -17.41 21.46 18.93
CA HIS A 9 -18.17 21.50 17.68
C HIS A 9 -19.39 20.55 17.69
N THR A 10 -19.99 20.28 18.84
CA THR A 10 -21.14 19.39 18.95
C THR A 10 -22.39 19.86 18.19
N ASN A 11 -22.41 21.08 17.59
CA ASN A 11 -23.56 21.60 16.85
C ASN A 11 -23.16 22.62 15.77
N LEU A 12 -22.54 22.18 14.69
CA LEU A 12 -22.33 23.00 13.51
C LEU A 12 -23.37 22.64 12.44
N GLY A 13 -24.51 23.29 12.41
CA GLY A 13 -25.49 23.41 11.30
C GLY A 13 -25.82 22.23 10.38
N THR A 14 -25.00 21.21 10.32
CA THR A 14 -25.13 20.01 9.49
C THR A 14 -25.52 18.76 10.28
N GLY A 15 -25.68 18.85 11.60
CA GLY A 15 -25.96 17.68 12.47
C GLY A 15 -24.79 16.67 12.59
N LEU A 16 -23.63 16.95 11.99
CA LEU A 16 -22.45 16.08 12.04
C LEU A 16 -21.57 16.46 13.22
N SER A 17 -21.13 15.45 13.98
CA SER A 17 -20.21 15.63 15.12
C SER A 17 -18.77 15.30 14.73
N GLY A 18 -17.83 15.77 15.56
CA GLY A 18 -16.40 15.46 15.41
C GLY A 18 -15.64 15.75 16.70
N PRO A 19 -14.38 15.30 16.80
CA PRO A 19 -13.53 15.60 17.94
C PRO A 19 -13.27 17.10 18.07
N PRO A 20 -13.06 17.62 19.30
CA PRO A 20 -12.68 19.01 19.51
C PRO A 20 -11.34 19.29 18.81
N VAL A 21 -11.28 20.42 18.10
CA VAL A 21 -10.12 20.81 17.30
C VAL A 21 -9.69 22.25 17.53
N SER A 22 -8.47 22.60 17.15
CA SER A 22 -7.96 23.96 17.25
C SER A 22 -8.73 24.92 16.33
N ARG A 23 -9.13 26.09 16.82
CA ARG A 23 -9.78 27.13 16.00
C ARG A 23 -8.91 27.59 14.82
N TRP A 24 -7.60 27.73 15.06
CA TRP A 24 -6.67 28.25 14.06
C TRP A 24 -6.15 27.17 13.10
N TRP A 25 -5.81 25.97 13.64
CA TRP A 25 -5.13 24.89 12.94
C TRP A 25 -6.03 23.70 12.63
N GLY A 26 -7.32 23.78 13.01
CA GLY A 26 -8.25 22.66 12.81
C GLY A 26 -7.79 21.37 13.49
N TYR A 27 -7.92 20.28 12.78
CA TYR A 27 -7.57 18.92 13.27
C TYR A 27 -6.06 18.60 13.16
N PHE A 28 -5.26 19.40 12.49
CA PHE A 28 -3.85 19.09 12.20
C PHE A 28 -2.96 18.83 13.41
N PRO A 29 -3.07 19.57 14.53
CA PRO A 29 -2.25 19.29 15.71
C PRO A 29 -2.47 17.89 16.28
N GLU A 30 -3.73 17.45 16.34
CA GLU A 30 -4.11 16.13 16.85
C GLU A 30 -3.70 15.02 15.87
N LEU A 31 -3.94 15.25 14.57
CA LEU A 31 -3.52 14.33 13.51
C LEU A 31 -2.00 14.10 13.55
N ARG A 32 -1.20 15.16 13.69
CA ARG A 32 0.28 15.05 13.75
C ARG A 32 0.79 14.36 15.00
N ARG A 33 0.09 14.51 16.12
CA ARG A 33 0.50 13.89 17.40
C ARG A 33 0.35 12.38 17.37
N ASP A 34 -0.74 11.91 16.80
CA ASP A 34 -1.10 10.50 16.77
C ASP A 34 -2.09 10.25 15.61
N THR A 35 -1.55 10.18 14.39
CA THR A 35 -2.37 10.05 13.16
C THR A 35 -3.32 8.86 13.21
N LEU A 36 -2.79 7.69 13.52
CA LEU A 36 -3.56 6.44 13.46
C LEU A 36 -4.58 6.36 14.60
N GLY A 37 -4.20 6.72 15.81
CA GLY A 37 -5.12 6.75 16.95
C GLY A 37 -6.17 7.86 16.83
N PHE A 38 -5.82 9.01 16.26
CA PHE A 38 -6.80 10.07 15.96
C PHE A 38 -7.90 9.58 15.01
N LEU A 39 -7.53 8.89 13.95
CA LEU A 39 -8.48 8.32 13.00
C LEU A 39 -9.40 7.29 13.67
N LEU A 40 -8.85 6.42 14.53
CA LEU A 40 -9.67 5.45 15.28
C LEU A 40 -10.64 6.17 16.23
N ARG A 41 -10.22 7.25 16.90
CA ARG A 41 -11.12 8.06 17.73
C ARG A 41 -12.23 8.70 16.90
N CYS A 42 -11.99 9.04 15.63
CA CYS A 42 -13.07 9.53 14.76
C CYS A 42 -14.22 8.57 14.61
N GLN A 43 -14.02 7.24 14.72
CA GLN A 43 -15.12 6.27 14.64
C GLN A 43 -16.18 6.45 15.75
N THR A 44 -15.79 6.99 16.90
CA THR A 44 -16.72 7.18 18.03
C THR A 44 -17.70 8.33 17.83
N TYR A 45 -17.47 9.18 16.83
CA TYR A 45 -18.32 10.34 16.52
C TYR A 45 -19.39 10.07 15.46
N GLY A 46 -19.36 8.91 14.80
CA GLY A 46 -20.40 8.49 13.86
C GLY A 46 -19.87 8.01 12.51
N ASP A 47 -20.80 7.80 11.59
CA ASP A 47 -20.51 7.26 10.25
C ASP A 47 -19.80 8.26 9.33
N VAL A 48 -20.11 9.54 9.50
CA VAL A 48 -19.45 10.67 8.81
C VAL A 48 -19.02 11.68 9.86
N VAL A 49 -17.71 11.96 9.92
CA VAL A 49 -17.12 12.85 10.92
C VAL A 49 -16.59 14.08 10.25
N LYS A 50 -17.10 15.27 10.65
CA LYS A 50 -16.64 16.56 10.14
C LYS A 50 -15.43 17.03 10.93
N LEU A 51 -14.32 17.28 10.23
CA LEU A 51 -13.06 17.80 10.79
C LEU A 51 -12.80 19.19 10.20
N PRO A 52 -13.10 20.29 10.93
CA PRO A 52 -12.77 21.64 10.48
C PRO A 52 -11.27 21.80 10.21
N MET A 53 -10.92 22.45 9.11
CA MET A 53 -9.53 22.67 8.71
C MET A 53 -8.87 23.85 9.46
N GLY A 54 -9.67 24.70 10.09
CA GLY A 54 -9.21 25.88 10.85
C GLY A 54 -8.92 27.09 10.00
N HIS A 55 -8.98 28.26 10.61
CA HIS A 55 -8.93 29.55 9.91
C HIS A 55 -7.70 29.76 9.04
N VAL A 56 -6.53 29.17 9.39
CA VAL A 56 -5.32 29.29 8.57
C VAL A 56 -5.50 28.64 7.21
N LEU A 57 -6.05 27.40 7.17
CA LEU A 57 -6.29 26.70 5.92
C LEU A 57 -7.48 27.26 5.14
N GLU A 58 -8.56 27.67 5.82
CA GLU A 58 -9.70 28.32 5.20
C GLU A 58 -9.27 29.57 4.41
N LEU A 59 -8.38 30.39 5.00
CA LEU A 59 -7.81 31.55 4.32
C LEU A 59 -6.95 31.17 3.11
N PHE A 60 -6.11 30.13 3.29
CA PHE A 60 -5.23 29.64 2.21
C PHE A 60 -6.01 29.04 1.05
N LEU A 61 -7.01 28.21 1.34
CA LEU A 61 -7.89 27.58 0.36
C LEU A 61 -8.92 28.57 -0.24
N ARG A 62 -9.06 29.76 0.38
CA ARG A 62 -10.12 30.73 0.08
C ARG A 62 -11.53 30.12 0.18
N GLN A 63 -11.70 29.18 1.10
CA GLN A 63 -12.93 28.45 1.32
C GLN A 63 -13.34 28.58 2.79
N PRO A 64 -14.33 29.42 3.10
CA PRO A 64 -14.91 29.50 4.43
C PRO A 64 -15.48 28.15 4.86
N ASP A 65 -15.36 27.79 6.14
CA ASP A 65 -15.84 26.54 6.72
C ASP A 65 -15.29 25.27 6.07
N ALA A 66 -14.09 25.37 5.46
CA ALA A 66 -13.42 24.22 4.87
C ALA A 66 -13.27 23.09 5.88
N ALA A 67 -13.72 21.90 5.50
CA ALA A 67 -13.68 20.72 6.37
C ALA A 67 -13.29 19.47 5.59
N MET A 68 -12.64 18.57 6.31
CA MET A 68 -12.44 17.18 5.87
C MET A 68 -13.52 16.30 6.50
N TYR A 69 -14.08 15.42 5.70
CA TYR A 69 -15.09 14.44 6.13
C TYR A 69 -14.49 13.05 6.14
N VAL A 70 -14.34 12.45 7.31
CA VAL A 70 -13.85 11.07 7.48
C VAL A 70 -15.04 10.12 7.39
N LEU A 71 -14.96 9.13 6.50
CA LEU A 71 -16.01 8.13 6.31
C LEU A 71 -15.70 6.84 7.07
N ASN A 72 -16.63 6.42 7.90
CA ASN A 72 -16.55 5.21 8.73
C ASN A 72 -17.56 4.12 8.31
N HIS A 73 -18.48 4.43 7.38
CA HIS A 73 -19.53 3.50 6.94
C HIS A 73 -19.28 2.99 5.51
N PRO A 74 -19.33 1.67 5.27
CA PRO A 74 -18.99 1.07 3.98
C PRO A 74 -19.92 1.49 2.84
N ALA A 75 -21.20 1.81 3.11
CA ALA A 75 -22.11 2.29 2.08
C ALA A 75 -21.73 3.68 1.56
N ASP A 76 -21.27 4.59 2.45
CA ASP A 76 -20.80 5.91 2.07
C ASP A 76 -19.47 5.81 1.28
N VAL A 77 -18.59 4.91 1.70
CA VAL A 77 -17.35 4.61 0.97
C VAL A 77 -17.64 4.09 -0.43
N LYS A 78 -18.60 3.14 -0.57
CA LYS A 78 -19.06 2.65 -1.87
C LYS A 78 -19.59 3.78 -2.74
N HIS A 79 -20.41 4.66 -2.13
CA HIS A 79 -21.01 5.79 -2.84
C HIS A 79 -19.95 6.69 -3.47
N ILE A 80 -18.97 7.13 -2.67
CA ILE A 80 -17.88 8.01 -3.12
C ILE A 80 -16.97 7.35 -4.15
N LEU A 81 -16.59 6.08 -3.93
CA LEU A 81 -15.59 5.42 -4.76
C LEU A 81 -16.15 4.77 -6.03
N VAL A 82 -17.46 4.48 -6.06
CA VAL A 82 -18.07 3.71 -7.16
C VAL A 82 -19.32 4.40 -7.70
N THR A 83 -20.34 4.64 -6.85
CA THR A 83 -21.66 5.02 -7.32
C THR A 83 -21.71 6.44 -7.87
N ASN A 84 -21.04 7.39 -7.20
CA ASN A 84 -20.98 8.80 -7.54
C ASN A 84 -19.54 9.30 -7.72
N GLN A 85 -18.65 8.42 -8.20
CA GLN A 85 -17.21 8.72 -8.31
C GLN A 85 -16.90 9.93 -9.19
N ASP A 86 -17.76 10.22 -10.19
CA ASP A 86 -17.54 11.31 -11.13
C ASP A 86 -17.80 12.69 -10.52
N ASN A 87 -18.48 12.74 -9.35
CA ASN A 87 -18.61 13.97 -8.55
C ASN A 87 -17.34 14.28 -7.76
N TYR A 88 -16.31 13.46 -7.83
CA TYR A 88 -15.12 13.57 -6.98
C TYR A 88 -13.83 13.53 -7.78
N GLN A 89 -12.98 14.52 -7.55
CA GLN A 89 -11.60 14.52 -8.03
C GLN A 89 -10.63 14.24 -6.88
N LYS A 90 -9.39 13.90 -7.20
CA LYS A 90 -8.33 13.83 -6.19
C LYS A 90 -8.02 15.20 -5.61
N GLY A 91 -7.76 15.25 -4.32
CA GLY A 91 -7.17 16.41 -3.69
C GLY A 91 -5.75 16.71 -4.20
N PRO A 92 -5.22 17.91 -3.96
CA PRO A 92 -3.86 18.26 -4.33
C PRO A 92 -2.84 17.36 -3.60
N VAL A 93 -1.77 17.04 -4.30
CA VAL A 93 -0.66 16.23 -3.80
C VAL A 93 0.58 17.11 -3.57
N PRO A 94 1.48 16.72 -2.65
CA PRO A 94 2.71 17.48 -2.40
C PRO A 94 3.58 17.64 -3.66
N PRO A 95 4.35 18.75 -3.78
CA PRO A 95 5.22 18.99 -4.93
C PRO A 95 6.25 17.90 -5.20
N VAL A 96 6.76 17.25 -4.15
CA VAL A 96 7.70 16.13 -4.30
C VAL A 96 7.03 14.95 -4.97
N GLU A 97 5.84 14.59 -4.55
CA GLU A 97 5.06 13.50 -5.09
C GLU A 97 4.71 13.75 -6.56
N SER A 98 4.25 14.97 -6.88
CA SER A 98 4.02 15.39 -8.27
C SER A 98 5.28 15.31 -9.13
N ARG A 99 6.46 15.64 -8.58
CA ARG A 99 7.74 15.54 -9.30
C ARG A 99 8.14 14.10 -9.59
N ILE A 100 7.88 13.18 -8.65
CA ILE A 100 8.23 11.77 -8.78
C ILE A 100 7.36 11.09 -9.83
N PHE A 101 6.05 11.16 -9.68
CA PHE A 101 5.09 10.40 -10.48
C PHE A 101 4.69 11.08 -11.79
N GLY A 102 4.96 12.38 -11.91
CA GLY A 102 4.62 13.16 -13.12
C GLY A 102 3.18 12.98 -13.57
N GLN A 103 2.99 12.55 -14.81
CA GLN A 103 1.71 12.23 -15.42
C GLN A 103 1.42 10.70 -15.45
N GLY A 104 1.97 9.95 -14.50
CA GLY A 104 1.66 8.53 -14.35
C GLY A 104 0.22 8.28 -13.87
N VAL A 105 -0.27 7.08 -14.12
CA VAL A 105 -1.68 6.67 -13.87
C VAL A 105 -2.14 6.88 -12.43
N LEU A 106 -1.20 6.89 -11.48
CA LEU A 106 -1.49 7.18 -10.07
C LEU A 106 -1.99 8.61 -9.87
N HIS A 107 -1.49 9.59 -10.64
CA HIS A 107 -1.75 11.03 -10.43
C HIS A 107 -2.69 11.66 -11.45
N THR A 108 -2.84 11.07 -12.63
CA THR A 108 -3.73 11.61 -13.65
C THR A 108 -5.21 11.53 -13.29
N GLU A 109 -5.99 12.39 -13.90
CA GLU A 109 -7.43 12.52 -13.68
C GLU A 109 -8.22 12.37 -15.00
N SER A 110 -9.52 12.20 -14.86
CA SER A 110 -10.51 12.25 -15.93
C SER A 110 -10.13 11.36 -17.15
N THR A 111 -10.17 11.91 -18.35
CA THR A 111 -9.94 11.20 -19.63
C THR A 111 -8.53 10.62 -19.73
N ILE A 112 -7.50 11.32 -19.23
CA ILE A 112 -6.10 10.85 -19.26
C ILE A 112 -5.98 9.57 -18.44
N HIS A 113 -6.50 9.58 -17.21
CA HIS A 113 -6.48 8.40 -16.34
C HIS A 113 -7.23 7.22 -16.97
N HIS A 114 -8.43 7.45 -17.52
CA HIS A 114 -9.20 6.39 -18.15
C HIS A 114 -8.47 5.78 -19.36
N ARG A 115 -7.81 6.61 -20.18
CA ARG A 115 -6.96 6.16 -21.29
C ARG A 115 -5.81 5.29 -20.79
N GLN A 116 -5.02 5.79 -19.83
CA GLN A 116 -3.89 5.08 -19.25
C GLN A 116 -4.33 3.76 -18.60
N ARG A 117 -5.36 3.80 -17.75
CA ARG A 117 -5.87 2.60 -17.09
C ARG A 117 -6.30 1.52 -18.08
N ARG A 118 -7.03 1.89 -19.13
CA ARG A 118 -7.44 0.94 -20.17
C ARG A 118 -6.25 0.32 -20.87
N LEU A 119 -5.20 1.10 -21.11
CA LEU A 119 -3.98 0.68 -21.77
C LEU A 119 -3.16 -0.30 -20.93
N PHE A 120 -3.10 -0.10 -19.60
CA PHE A 120 -2.23 -0.87 -18.73
C PHE A 120 -2.91 -2.04 -18.04
N LEU A 121 -4.23 -2.01 -17.89
CA LEU A 121 -5.00 -3.06 -17.22
C LEU A 121 -4.64 -4.48 -17.72
N PRO A 122 -4.46 -4.74 -19.04
CA PRO A 122 -4.08 -6.05 -19.52
C PRO A 122 -2.73 -6.58 -18.99
N PHE A 123 -1.79 -5.69 -18.63
CA PHE A 123 -0.45 -6.09 -18.16
C PHE A 123 -0.49 -6.71 -16.75
N PHE A 124 -1.53 -6.38 -15.97
CA PHE A 124 -1.68 -6.77 -14.57
C PHE A 124 -2.87 -7.70 -14.32
N HIS A 125 -3.41 -8.35 -15.36
CA HIS A 125 -4.57 -9.24 -15.21
C HIS A 125 -4.34 -10.66 -15.72
N GLY A 126 -5.02 -11.60 -15.05
CA GLY A 126 -5.27 -12.97 -15.50
C GLY A 126 -4.00 -13.73 -15.90
N HIS A 127 -4.02 -14.24 -17.12
CA HIS A 127 -2.98 -15.08 -17.69
C HIS A 127 -1.58 -14.41 -17.71
N GLN A 128 -1.52 -13.08 -17.94
CA GLN A 128 -0.25 -12.36 -17.94
C GLN A 128 0.40 -12.36 -16.56
N VAL A 129 -0.38 -12.17 -15.51
CA VAL A 129 0.13 -12.17 -14.13
C VAL A 129 0.63 -13.56 -13.74
N ALA A 130 -0.10 -14.63 -14.09
CA ALA A 130 0.33 -15.99 -13.81
C ALA A 130 1.68 -16.35 -14.45
N ALA A 131 2.01 -15.77 -15.62
CA ALA A 131 3.30 -15.97 -16.28
C ALA A 131 4.51 -15.46 -15.49
N TYR A 132 4.29 -14.57 -14.51
CA TYR A 132 5.36 -14.07 -13.64
C TYR A 132 5.69 -14.99 -12.45
N SER A 133 4.95 -16.08 -12.27
CA SER A 133 5.08 -16.99 -11.14
C SER A 133 6.52 -17.53 -10.98
N SER A 134 7.10 -18.06 -12.03
CA SER A 134 8.47 -18.62 -12.00
C SER A 134 9.52 -17.55 -11.69
N LEU A 135 9.34 -16.33 -12.19
CA LEU A 135 10.22 -15.18 -11.89
C LEU A 135 10.18 -14.86 -10.39
N ILE A 136 8.98 -14.77 -9.81
CA ILE A 136 8.80 -14.45 -8.38
C ILE A 136 9.42 -15.57 -7.52
N THR A 137 9.04 -16.82 -7.76
CA THR A 137 9.49 -17.97 -6.97
C THR A 137 11.00 -18.16 -7.05
N SER A 138 11.59 -18.08 -8.26
CA SER A 138 13.04 -18.24 -8.41
C SER A 138 13.82 -17.09 -7.76
N THR A 139 13.31 -15.86 -7.83
CA THR A 139 13.93 -14.70 -7.18
C THR A 139 13.85 -14.84 -5.66
N ALA A 140 12.69 -15.22 -5.11
CA ALA A 140 12.52 -15.45 -3.68
C ALA A 140 13.41 -16.61 -3.19
N HIS A 141 13.48 -17.70 -3.92
CA HIS A 141 14.34 -18.84 -3.59
C HIS A 141 15.83 -18.45 -3.58
N ALA A 142 16.30 -17.74 -4.60
CA ALA A 142 17.69 -17.27 -4.67
C ALA A 142 18.02 -16.32 -3.50
N HIS A 143 17.09 -15.44 -3.13
CA HIS A 143 17.26 -14.49 -2.02
C HIS A 143 17.43 -15.22 -0.68
N VAL A 144 16.54 -16.19 -0.37
CA VAL A 144 16.60 -16.91 0.91
C VAL A 144 17.67 -17.98 0.96
N ALA A 145 18.23 -18.39 -0.18
CA ALA A 145 19.35 -19.35 -0.23
C ALA A 145 20.63 -18.79 0.42
N GLU A 146 20.73 -17.47 0.57
CA GLU A 146 21.83 -16.81 1.29
C GLU A 146 21.64 -16.84 2.83
N TRP A 147 20.47 -17.22 3.31
CA TRP A 147 20.16 -17.25 4.75
C TRP A 147 20.58 -18.58 5.36
N TYR A 148 21.22 -18.52 6.51
CA TYR A 148 21.66 -19.68 7.28
C TYR A 148 21.02 -19.69 8.68
N ASP A 149 20.99 -20.86 9.29
CA ASP A 149 20.41 -21.09 10.62
C ASP A 149 21.11 -20.24 11.69
N GLY A 150 20.32 -19.53 12.49
CA GLY A 150 20.82 -18.58 13.50
C GLY A 150 21.17 -17.19 12.96
N MET A 151 21.10 -16.94 11.63
CA MET A 151 21.31 -15.61 11.06
C MET A 151 20.27 -14.63 11.59
N THR A 152 20.70 -13.41 11.93
CA THR A 152 19.77 -12.31 12.23
C THR A 152 19.63 -11.38 11.05
N VAL A 153 18.38 -11.13 10.63
CA VAL A 153 18.05 -10.28 9.49
C VAL A 153 17.08 -9.17 9.91
N ASP A 154 17.17 -8.02 9.25
CA ASP A 154 16.10 -7.02 9.27
C ASP A 154 15.10 -7.39 8.17
N ILE A 155 13.99 -8.02 8.58
CA ILE A 155 13.02 -8.52 7.61
C ILE A 155 12.42 -7.42 6.73
N GLY A 156 12.33 -6.18 7.23
CA GLY A 156 11.88 -5.05 6.43
C GLY A 156 12.85 -4.73 5.28
N GLN A 157 14.15 -4.75 5.54
CA GLN A 157 15.16 -4.56 4.50
C GLN A 157 15.20 -5.74 3.53
N GLU A 158 15.11 -6.97 4.04
CA GLU A 158 15.10 -8.17 3.20
C GLU A 158 13.91 -8.18 2.23
N MET A 159 12.71 -7.90 2.72
CA MET A 159 11.52 -7.81 1.88
C MET A 159 11.60 -6.66 0.88
N ALA A 160 12.16 -5.52 1.27
CA ALA A 160 12.40 -4.41 0.36
C ALA A 160 13.41 -4.77 -0.75
N HIS A 161 14.47 -5.49 -0.44
CA HIS A 161 15.42 -5.98 -1.45
C HIS A 161 14.78 -6.96 -2.41
N LEU A 162 14.03 -7.92 -1.88
CA LEU A 162 13.37 -8.96 -2.65
C LEU A 162 12.33 -8.36 -3.61
N THR A 163 11.41 -7.54 -3.10
CA THR A 163 10.35 -6.94 -3.94
C THR A 163 10.90 -5.96 -4.96
N LEU A 164 11.97 -5.21 -4.63
CA LEU A 164 12.66 -4.36 -5.61
C LEU A 164 13.28 -5.20 -6.74
N SER A 165 13.89 -6.33 -6.42
CA SER A 165 14.47 -7.24 -7.41
C SER A 165 13.41 -7.87 -8.30
N ILE A 166 12.26 -8.26 -7.72
CA ILE A 166 11.14 -8.83 -8.46
C ILE A 166 10.54 -7.79 -9.41
N ILE A 167 10.18 -6.60 -8.90
CA ILE A 167 9.57 -5.56 -9.75
C ILE A 167 10.53 -5.07 -10.83
N TRP A 168 11.83 -4.97 -10.56
CA TRP A 168 12.83 -4.59 -11.54
C TRP A 168 12.91 -5.60 -12.69
N ARG A 169 12.97 -6.89 -12.37
CA ARG A 169 12.95 -7.98 -13.37
C ARG A 169 11.65 -7.97 -14.17
N LEU A 170 10.52 -7.72 -13.52
CA LEU A 170 9.23 -7.59 -14.17
C LEU A 170 9.20 -6.43 -15.17
N LEU A 171 9.71 -5.27 -14.77
CA LEU A 171 9.68 -4.06 -15.58
C LEU A 171 10.66 -4.13 -16.76
N PHE A 172 11.86 -4.69 -16.57
CA PHE A 172 12.97 -4.56 -17.52
C PHE A 172 13.50 -5.88 -18.08
N GLY A 173 13.06 -7.03 -17.55
CA GLY A 173 13.51 -8.35 -17.98
C GLY A 173 14.98 -8.63 -17.72
N GLN A 174 15.59 -7.95 -16.73
CA GLN A 174 17.00 -8.09 -16.36
C GLN A 174 17.21 -7.81 -14.88
N ASP A 175 18.34 -8.26 -14.34
CA ASP A 175 18.69 -8.02 -12.95
C ASP A 175 19.03 -6.56 -12.68
N LEU A 176 18.75 -6.13 -11.45
CA LEU A 176 19.22 -4.84 -10.95
C LEU A 176 20.73 -4.91 -10.75
N GLN A 177 21.49 -4.14 -11.57
CA GLN A 177 22.95 -4.13 -11.55
C GLN A 177 23.49 -3.29 -10.38
N ALA A 178 24.83 -3.04 -10.38
CA ALA A 178 25.63 -2.48 -9.28
C ALA A 178 25.09 -1.19 -8.59
N ASP A 179 24.14 -0.48 -9.20
CA ASP A 179 23.56 0.76 -8.65
C ASP A 179 22.33 0.55 -7.73
N ALA A 180 22.05 -0.70 -7.33
CA ALA A 180 20.90 -1.01 -6.46
C ALA A 180 20.87 -0.21 -5.16
N SER A 181 22.04 0.04 -4.55
CA SER A 181 22.15 0.87 -3.34
C SER A 181 21.78 2.33 -3.59
N LEU A 182 22.19 2.89 -4.71
CA LEU A 182 21.88 4.28 -5.08
C LEU A 182 20.37 4.45 -5.34
N ILE A 183 19.75 3.48 -6.02
CA ILE A 183 18.30 3.49 -6.26
C ILE A 183 17.52 3.41 -4.94
N ARG A 184 17.90 2.51 -4.02
CA ARG A 184 17.28 2.42 -2.69
C ARG A 184 17.44 3.70 -1.87
N ASP A 185 18.63 4.28 -1.87
CA ASP A 185 18.91 5.54 -1.18
C ASP A 185 18.08 6.69 -1.74
N ALA A 186 17.90 6.72 -3.05
CA ALA A 186 17.08 7.70 -3.75
C ALA A 186 15.59 7.55 -3.39
N ILE A 187 15.05 6.33 -3.42
CA ILE A 187 13.68 6.02 -3.00
C ILE A 187 13.47 6.47 -1.55
N SER A 188 14.35 6.05 -0.64
CA SER A 188 14.28 6.43 0.78
C SER A 188 14.37 7.94 1.02
N ALA A 189 15.17 8.67 0.21
CA ALA A 189 15.25 10.13 0.32
C ALA A 189 13.95 10.80 -0.14
N GLY A 190 13.31 10.28 -1.20
CA GLY A 190 12.01 10.73 -1.69
C GLY A 190 10.91 10.52 -0.65
N GLN A 191 10.82 9.33 -0.07
CA GLN A 191 9.84 8.99 0.96
C GLN A 191 9.93 9.90 2.18
N ARG A 192 11.14 10.13 2.72
CA ARG A 192 11.37 11.06 3.84
C ARG A 192 10.91 12.47 3.52
N LEU A 193 11.12 12.93 2.29
CA LEU A 193 10.72 14.28 1.90
C LEU A 193 9.20 14.37 1.68
N ILE A 194 8.57 13.35 1.09
CA ILE A 194 7.11 13.24 0.97
C ILE A 194 6.48 13.27 2.37
N LYS A 195 6.95 12.39 3.29
CA LYS A 195 6.46 12.37 4.68
C LYS A 195 6.55 13.74 5.33
N LEU A 196 7.69 14.42 5.19
CA LEU A 196 7.85 15.78 5.75
C LEU A 196 6.84 16.77 5.18
N GLN A 197 6.49 16.68 3.90
CA GLN A 197 5.51 17.55 3.27
C GLN A 197 4.06 17.23 3.69
N TYR A 198 3.74 15.96 3.95
CA TYR A 198 2.46 15.58 4.55
C TYR A 198 2.36 15.99 6.02
N ASP A 199 3.44 15.84 6.78
CA ASP A 199 3.48 16.19 8.21
C ASP A 199 3.54 17.70 8.45
N SER A 200 3.92 18.50 7.47
CA SER A 200 4.12 19.95 7.64
C SER A 200 3.65 20.74 6.43
N PHE A 201 2.53 21.42 6.59
CA PHE A 201 2.02 22.36 5.59
C PHE A 201 3.09 23.38 5.15
N LEU A 202 3.84 23.96 6.11
CA LEU A 202 4.93 24.88 5.77
C LEU A 202 6.02 24.22 4.92
N ALA A 203 6.32 22.96 5.16
CA ALA A 203 7.30 22.23 4.34
C ALA A 203 6.79 22.01 2.92
N SER A 204 5.49 21.84 2.72
CA SER A 204 4.90 21.67 1.40
C SER A 204 4.91 22.98 0.57
N LEU A 205 4.96 24.13 1.22
CA LEU A 205 5.05 25.44 0.56
C LEU A 205 6.48 25.80 0.11
N ILE A 206 7.51 25.08 0.59
CA ILE A 206 8.89 25.35 0.22
C ILE A 206 9.19 24.72 -1.15
N PRO A 207 9.46 25.53 -2.19
CA PRO A 207 9.74 25.01 -3.53
C PRO A 207 11.01 24.14 -3.56
N LEU A 208 11.01 23.08 -4.36
CA LEU A 208 12.14 22.15 -4.48
C LEU A 208 13.42 22.79 -5.05
N TRP A 209 13.30 23.90 -5.77
CA TRP A 209 14.47 24.64 -6.30
C TRP A 209 15.27 25.35 -5.20
N ILE A 210 14.70 25.58 -4.01
CA ILE A 210 15.44 26.11 -2.87
C ILE A 210 16.47 25.05 -2.43
N PRO A 211 17.77 25.37 -2.40
CA PRO A 211 18.84 24.38 -2.27
C PRO A 211 19.08 23.90 -0.83
N LEU A 212 18.03 23.43 -0.17
CA LEU A 212 18.14 22.80 1.15
C LEU A 212 18.88 21.47 1.04
N PRO A 213 19.66 21.05 2.04
CA PRO A 213 20.38 19.76 2.00
C PRO A 213 19.49 18.57 1.66
N ARG A 214 18.28 18.51 2.23
CA ARG A 214 17.27 17.48 1.94
C ARG A 214 16.76 17.50 0.50
N HIS A 215 16.54 18.71 -0.08
CA HIS A 215 16.11 18.88 -1.47
C HIS A 215 17.22 18.44 -2.44
N ARG A 216 18.48 18.84 -2.16
CA ARG A 216 19.64 18.43 -2.97
C ARG A 216 19.85 16.93 -2.95
N ARG A 217 19.68 16.28 -1.77
CA ARG A 217 19.80 14.82 -1.65
C ARG A 217 18.70 14.11 -2.45
N PHE A 218 17.46 14.57 -2.31
CA PHE A 218 16.33 14.05 -3.08
C PHE A 218 16.54 14.23 -4.59
N LEU A 219 16.84 15.45 -5.06
CA LEU A 219 16.99 15.74 -6.48
C LEU A 219 18.13 14.95 -7.12
N ARG A 220 19.26 14.76 -6.43
CA ARG A 220 20.36 13.92 -6.92
C ARG A 220 19.93 12.45 -7.09
N GLY A 221 19.31 11.88 -6.04
CA GLY A 221 18.83 10.50 -6.12
C GLY A 221 17.76 10.31 -7.19
N PHE A 222 16.80 11.24 -7.25
CA PHE A 222 15.74 11.22 -8.25
C PHE A 222 16.32 11.26 -9.69
N HIS A 223 17.30 12.10 -9.92
CA HIS A 223 17.97 12.23 -11.22
C HIS A 223 18.66 10.91 -11.65
N VAL A 224 19.31 10.20 -10.72
CA VAL A 224 19.89 8.89 -11.01
C VAL A 224 18.82 7.90 -11.49
N ILE A 225 17.69 7.80 -10.80
CA ILE A 225 16.59 6.89 -11.21
C ILE A 225 16.05 7.33 -12.58
N GLU A 226 15.78 8.62 -12.74
CA GLU A 226 15.21 9.19 -13.97
C GLU A 226 16.11 8.92 -15.18
N GLU A 227 17.41 9.17 -15.07
CA GLU A 227 18.39 8.89 -16.13
C GLU A 227 18.48 7.40 -16.45
N THR A 228 18.51 6.55 -15.43
CA THR A 228 18.50 5.09 -15.61
C THR A 228 17.28 4.64 -16.42
N LEU A 229 16.08 5.11 -16.05
CA LEU A 229 14.86 4.77 -16.78
C LEU A 229 14.87 5.26 -18.23
N ILE A 230 15.29 6.51 -18.46
CA ILE A 230 15.38 7.08 -19.80
C ILE A 230 16.38 6.31 -20.66
N GLN A 231 17.53 5.93 -20.08
CA GLN A 231 18.52 5.14 -20.78
C GLN A 231 17.97 3.76 -21.19
N LEU A 232 17.30 3.06 -20.27
CA LEU A 232 16.66 1.77 -20.54
C LEU A 232 15.60 1.87 -21.67
N ILE A 233 14.79 2.92 -21.66
CA ILE A 233 13.78 3.18 -22.71
C ILE A 233 14.49 3.37 -24.07
N ARG A 234 15.53 4.20 -24.13
CA ARG A 234 16.26 4.50 -25.37
C ARG A 234 16.99 3.28 -25.92
N ASP A 235 17.64 2.52 -25.05
CA ASP A 235 18.36 1.29 -25.45
C ASP A 235 17.40 0.23 -26.00
N ARG A 236 16.21 0.06 -25.36
CA ARG A 236 15.21 -0.86 -25.85
C ARG A 236 14.61 -0.41 -27.20
N ARG A 237 14.44 0.89 -27.43
CA ARG A 237 14.01 1.44 -28.73
C ARG A 237 15.04 1.23 -29.83
N ARG A 238 16.34 1.37 -29.51
CA ARG A 238 17.44 1.18 -30.48
C ARG A 238 17.65 -0.29 -30.83
N ASN A 239 17.51 -1.16 -29.81
CA ASN A 239 17.72 -2.60 -29.92
C ASN A 239 16.44 -3.34 -29.53
N PRO A 240 15.42 -3.39 -30.38
CA PRO A 240 14.20 -4.09 -30.10
C PRO A 240 14.50 -5.57 -29.89
N SER A 241 14.46 -6.04 -28.66
CA SER A 241 14.48 -7.46 -28.34
C SER A 241 13.11 -7.84 -27.81
N TYR A 242 12.54 -8.91 -28.32
CA TYR A 242 11.30 -9.44 -27.77
C TYR A 242 11.60 -9.96 -26.35
N ARG A 243 11.16 -9.22 -25.35
CA ARG A 243 11.22 -9.65 -23.95
C ARG A 243 9.79 -9.59 -23.40
N ASN A 244 9.46 -10.54 -22.56
CA ASN A 244 8.17 -10.54 -21.87
C ASN A 244 8.28 -9.69 -20.58
N ASP A 245 8.48 -8.38 -20.77
CA ASP A 245 8.59 -7.40 -19.69
C ASP A 245 7.68 -6.19 -19.95
N VAL A 246 7.38 -5.45 -18.86
CA VAL A 246 6.45 -4.32 -18.91
C VAL A 246 6.96 -3.18 -19.80
N LEU A 247 8.26 -2.92 -19.86
CA LEU A 247 8.82 -1.90 -20.74
C LEU A 247 8.54 -2.22 -22.21
N SER A 248 8.71 -3.49 -22.62
CA SER A 248 8.37 -3.92 -23.98
C SER A 248 6.89 -3.75 -24.30
N LEU A 249 6.01 -4.07 -23.33
CA LEU A 249 4.58 -3.87 -23.45
C LEU A 249 4.20 -2.38 -23.58
N LEU A 250 4.81 -1.50 -22.76
CA LEU A 250 4.59 -0.06 -22.84
C LEU A 250 5.06 0.54 -24.18
N LEU A 251 6.19 0.07 -24.71
CA LEU A 251 6.70 0.52 -26.01
C LEU A 251 5.83 0.08 -27.18
N ALA A 252 5.17 -1.07 -27.08
CA ALA A 252 4.26 -1.61 -28.08
C ALA A 252 2.82 -1.10 -27.95
N ALA A 253 2.48 -0.53 -26.78
CA ALA A 253 1.12 -0.13 -26.46
C ALA A 253 0.62 1.01 -27.36
N LYS A 254 -0.64 0.87 -27.82
CA LYS A 254 -1.35 1.88 -28.58
C LYS A 254 -2.72 2.12 -27.99
N ASP A 255 -3.15 3.36 -27.90
CA ASP A 255 -4.48 3.69 -27.46
C ASP A 255 -5.55 3.39 -28.55
N ALA A 256 -6.82 3.70 -28.24
CA ALA A 256 -7.91 3.45 -29.15
C ALA A 256 -7.80 4.19 -30.51
N ASP A 257 -7.07 5.30 -30.52
CA ASP A 257 -6.82 6.13 -31.71
C ASP A 257 -5.51 5.75 -32.42
N GLY A 258 -4.81 4.71 -31.95
CA GLY A 258 -3.57 4.20 -32.54
C GLY A 258 -2.32 4.96 -32.10
N HIS A 259 -2.41 5.91 -31.15
CA HIS A 259 -1.25 6.68 -30.68
C HIS A 259 -0.43 5.85 -29.68
N SER A 260 0.89 5.87 -29.86
CA SER A 260 1.85 5.27 -28.94
C SER A 260 2.19 6.23 -27.80
N LEU A 261 2.69 5.68 -26.69
CA LEU A 261 3.21 6.47 -25.57
C LEU A 261 4.53 7.15 -25.97
N ASN A 262 4.70 8.42 -25.59
CA ASN A 262 5.97 9.13 -25.72
C ASN A 262 6.97 8.74 -24.62
N GLU A 263 8.22 9.18 -24.71
CA GLU A 263 9.29 8.82 -23.76
C GLU A 263 8.97 9.26 -22.33
N ARG A 264 8.36 10.44 -22.17
CA ARG A 264 8.00 10.99 -20.87
C ARG A 264 6.84 10.21 -20.24
N GLU A 265 5.80 9.88 -21.01
CA GLU A 265 4.69 9.05 -20.52
C GLU A 265 5.20 7.67 -20.05
N ILE A 266 6.06 7.01 -20.84
CA ILE A 266 6.65 5.71 -20.46
C ILE A 266 7.50 5.86 -19.18
N ARG A 267 8.32 6.91 -19.09
CA ARG A 267 9.14 7.17 -17.90
C ARG A 267 8.26 7.39 -16.66
N ASP A 268 7.19 8.17 -16.74
CA ASP A 268 6.29 8.45 -15.62
C ASP A 268 5.56 7.19 -15.15
N GLU A 269 5.17 6.31 -16.08
CA GLU A 269 4.56 5.02 -15.74
C GLU A 269 5.55 4.03 -15.12
N LEU A 270 6.76 3.92 -15.68
CA LEU A 270 7.79 3.04 -15.09
C LEU A 270 8.16 3.49 -13.68
N MET A 271 8.27 4.80 -13.44
CA MET A 271 8.49 5.35 -12.11
C MET A 271 7.32 5.01 -11.17
N THR A 272 6.09 5.13 -11.67
CA THR A 272 4.88 4.79 -10.91
C THR A 272 4.86 3.30 -10.54
N PHE A 273 5.09 2.40 -11.50
CA PHE A 273 5.07 0.96 -11.25
C PHE A 273 6.22 0.51 -10.35
N LEU A 274 7.42 1.07 -10.53
CA LEU A 274 8.58 0.76 -9.69
C LEU A 274 8.32 1.09 -8.23
N LEU A 275 7.85 2.30 -7.94
CA LEU A 275 7.65 2.75 -6.57
C LEU A 275 6.43 2.14 -5.92
N ALA A 276 5.31 2.06 -6.64
CA ALA A 276 4.08 1.50 -6.11
C ALA A 276 4.18 -0.02 -5.87
N GLY A 277 4.85 -0.76 -6.76
CA GLY A 277 4.98 -2.22 -6.66
C GLY A 277 6.02 -2.70 -5.65
N HIS A 278 7.04 -1.88 -5.36
CA HIS A 278 8.12 -2.27 -4.44
C HIS A 278 7.72 -2.13 -2.97
N GLU A 279 7.43 -0.90 -2.52
CA GLU A 279 7.31 -0.58 -1.10
C GLU A 279 6.06 -1.19 -0.46
N THR A 280 4.94 -1.19 -1.18
CA THR A 280 3.67 -1.68 -0.65
C THR A 280 3.74 -3.16 -0.33
N THR A 281 4.25 -3.98 -1.25
CA THR A 281 4.39 -5.44 -1.04
C THR A 281 5.46 -5.75 0.01
N ALA A 282 6.57 -5.00 0.04
CA ALA A 282 7.60 -5.14 1.07
C ALA A 282 7.03 -4.95 2.49
N ASN A 283 6.25 -3.89 2.69
CA ASN A 283 5.64 -3.61 3.98
C ASN A 283 4.55 -4.64 4.35
N ALA A 284 3.75 -5.08 3.38
CA ALA A 284 2.76 -6.14 3.62
C ALA A 284 3.44 -7.43 4.08
N LEU A 285 4.50 -7.86 3.40
CA LEU A 285 5.30 -9.03 3.78
C LEU A 285 5.96 -8.87 5.15
N THR A 286 6.54 -7.70 5.42
CA THR A 286 7.17 -7.40 6.71
C THR A 286 6.19 -7.55 7.87
N TRP A 287 5.00 -6.99 7.75
CA TRP A 287 3.95 -7.12 8.76
C TRP A 287 3.43 -8.54 8.87
N THR A 288 3.30 -9.27 7.76
CA THR A 288 2.89 -10.68 7.79
C THR A 288 3.89 -11.54 8.57
N TRP A 289 5.20 -11.37 8.34
CA TRP A 289 6.22 -12.08 9.10
C TRP A 289 6.21 -11.72 10.58
N ALA A 290 6.03 -10.44 10.91
CA ALA A 290 5.91 -10.00 12.29
C ALA A 290 4.71 -10.64 13.01
N LEU A 291 3.56 -10.75 12.35
CA LEU A 291 2.35 -11.40 12.88
C LEU A 291 2.52 -12.92 13.03
N LEU A 292 3.07 -13.59 12.02
CA LEU A 292 3.33 -15.03 12.05
C LEU A 292 4.32 -15.42 13.15
N SER A 293 5.33 -14.58 13.42
CA SER A 293 6.28 -14.83 14.49
C SER A 293 5.69 -14.73 15.90
N GLN A 294 4.57 -14.06 16.05
CA GLN A 294 3.87 -13.86 17.34
C GLN A 294 2.70 -14.83 17.55
N THR A 295 2.31 -15.60 16.52
CA THR A 295 1.13 -16.46 16.56
C THR A 295 1.48 -17.87 16.07
N GLU A 296 2.05 -18.67 17.00
CA GLU A 296 2.59 -20.00 16.69
C GLU A 296 1.55 -20.92 16.06
N SER A 297 0.32 -20.98 16.57
CA SER A 297 -0.75 -21.82 16.05
C SER A 297 -1.11 -21.52 14.59
N VAL A 298 -1.08 -20.23 14.21
CA VAL A 298 -1.32 -19.81 12.81
C VAL A 298 -0.15 -20.26 11.94
N ARG A 299 1.07 -20.10 12.42
CA ARG A 299 2.27 -20.54 11.70
C ARG A 299 2.29 -22.06 11.47
N GLU A 300 2.00 -22.84 12.51
CA GLU A 300 1.96 -24.32 12.40
C GLU A 300 0.94 -24.78 11.38
N ARG A 301 -0.26 -24.24 11.42
CA ARG A 301 -1.31 -24.56 10.45
C ARG A 301 -0.92 -24.16 9.02
N LEU A 302 -0.24 -23.03 8.83
CA LEU A 302 0.32 -22.63 7.53
C LEU A 302 1.32 -23.67 7.02
N VAL A 303 2.25 -24.11 7.88
CA VAL A 303 3.25 -25.12 7.50
C VAL A 303 2.60 -26.45 7.12
N CYS A 304 1.56 -26.89 7.84
CA CYS A 304 0.76 -28.06 7.46
C CYS A 304 0.17 -27.90 6.05
N GLU A 305 -0.53 -26.78 5.77
CA GLU A 305 -1.11 -26.54 4.43
C GLU A 305 -0.03 -26.54 3.33
N LEU A 306 1.11 -25.90 3.58
CA LEU A 306 2.21 -25.86 2.61
C LEU A 306 2.76 -27.25 2.33
N ASN A 307 2.97 -28.07 3.36
CA ASN A 307 3.44 -29.45 3.21
C ASN A 307 2.44 -30.31 2.42
N ASP A 308 1.14 -30.20 2.72
CA ASP A 308 0.09 -30.97 2.05
C ASP A 308 -0.06 -30.59 0.57
N VAL A 309 0.12 -29.32 0.24
CA VAL A 309 -0.10 -28.82 -1.14
C VAL A 309 1.17 -28.91 -1.97
N LEU A 310 2.33 -28.56 -1.40
CA LEU A 310 3.59 -28.40 -2.12
C LEU A 310 4.55 -29.59 -1.94
N GLY A 311 4.56 -30.22 -0.75
CA GLY A 311 5.65 -31.11 -0.38
C GLY A 311 6.98 -30.37 -0.44
N ASP A 312 7.96 -30.93 -1.16
CA ASP A 312 9.30 -30.32 -1.31
C ASP A 312 9.46 -29.41 -2.54
N ARG A 313 8.46 -29.36 -3.41
CA ARG A 313 8.55 -28.56 -4.63
C ARG A 313 8.30 -27.07 -4.38
N PRO A 314 8.90 -26.18 -5.19
CA PRO A 314 8.59 -24.76 -5.12
C PRO A 314 7.11 -24.48 -5.49
N PRO A 315 6.49 -23.43 -4.89
CA PRO A 315 5.13 -23.02 -5.23
C PRO A 315 5.03 -22.41 -6.63
N ASP A 316 3.83 -22.53 -7.22
CA ASP A 316 3.47 -21.93 -8.50
C ASP A 316 2.10 -21.23 -8.38
N ALA A 317 1.75 -20.37 -9.34
CA ALA A 317 0.45 -19.72 -9.42
C ALA A 317 -0.72 -20.73 -9.41
N ALA A 318 -0.54 -21.90 -10.03
CA ALA A 318 -1.53 -22.96 -10.05
C ALA A 318 -1.85 -23.58 -8.67
N ASP A 319 -0.96 -23.39 -7.68
CA ASP A 319 -1.17 -23.89 -6.31
C ASP A 319 -2.03 -22.97 -5.46
N LEU A 320 -2.03 -21.67 -5.76
CA LEU A 320 -2.67 -20.65 -4.93
C LEU A 320 -4.16 -20.92 -4.62
N PRO A 321 -4.98 -21.47 -5.54
CA PRO A 321 -6.35 -21.83 -5.21
C PRO A 321 -6.48 -22.93 -4.13
N ARG A 322 -5.41 -23.70 -3.88
CA ARG A 322 -5.34 -24.74 -2.85
C ARG A 322 -4.74 -24.24 -1.54
N LEU A 323 -3.96 -23.15 -1.57
CA LEU A 323 -3.33 -22.49 -0.42
C LEU A 323 -4.30 -21.47 0.21
N ARG A 324 -5.44 -21.96 0.68
CA ARG A 324 -6.54 -21.13 1.18
C ARG A 324 -6.20 -20.44 2.50
N TYR A 325 -5.56 -21.15 3.41
CA TYR A 325 -5.18 -20.61 4.70
C TYR A 325 -4.07 -19.55 4.57
N LEU A 326 -3.11 -19.77 3.68
CA LEU A 326 -2.12 -18.76 3.31
C LEU A 326 -2.80 -17.48 2.80
N LYS A 327 -3.84 -17.57 1.96
CA LYS A 327 -4.61 -16.41 1.49
C LYS A 327 -5.32 -15.69 2.63
N MET A 328 -5.90 -16.44 3.58
CA MET A 328 -6.55 -15.87 4.77
C MET A 328 -5.54 -15.12 5.65
N ILE A 329 -4.33 -15.65 5.83
CA ILE A 329 -3.22 -14.98 6.53
C ILE A 329 -2.85 -13.67 5.85
N TRP A 330 -2.70 -13.69 4.53
CA TRP A 330 -2.39 -12.50 3.73
C TRP A 330 -3.45 -11.42 3.88
N ASP A 331 -4.73 -11.79 3.72
CA ASP A 331 -5.85 -10.85 3.84
C ASP A 331 -5.95 -10.25 5.25
N GLU A 332 -5.76 -11.07 6.29
CA GLU A 332 -5.79 -10.59 7.67
C GLU A 332 -4.60 -9.67 7.99
N SER A 333 -3.44 -9.94 7.43
CA SER A 333 -2.29 -9.03 7.51
C SER A 333 -2.59 -7.68 6.85
N LEU A 334 -3.16 -7.69 5.65
CA LEU A 334 -3.57 -6.47 4.95
C LEU A 334 -4.71 -5.73 5.65
N ARG A 335 -5.57 -6.44 6.38
CA ARG A 335 -6.57 -5.82 7.24
C ARG A 335 -5.92 -5.07 8.40
N LEU A 336 -5.03 -5.74 9.12
CA LEU A 336 -4.36 -5.16 10.29
C LEU A 336 -3.36 -4.06 9.90
N TYR A 337 -2.58 -4.27 8.85
CA TYR A 337 -1.52 -3.34 8.43
C TYR A 337 -1.59 -3.08 6.94
N PRO A 338 -2.67 -2.41 6.45
CA PRO A 338 -2.77 -2.08 5.04
C PRO A 338 -1.65 -1.10 4.65
N PRO A 339 -0.79 -1.43 3.68
CA PRO A 339 0.24 -0.48 3.22
C PRO A 339 -0.37 0.85 2.77
N ALA A 340 -1.47 0.80 2.02
CA ALA A 340 -2.30 1.97 1.72
C ALA A 340 -3.28 2.23 2.87
N TRP A 341 -2.77 2.74 4.00
CA TRP A 341 -3.56 3.01 5.21
C TRP A 341 -4.58 4.14 5.03
N SER A 342 -4.38 4.98 4.05
CA SER A 342 -5.32 6.01 3.59
C SER A 342 -5.37 6.02 2.06
N LEU A 343 -6.52 6.31 1.48
CA LEU A 343 -6.66 6.59 0.06
C LEU A 343 -6.41 8.07 -0.20
N HIS A 344 -6.04 8.42 -1.44
CA HIS A 344 -5.97 9.84 -1.81
C HIS A 344 -7.27 10.53 -1.48
N THR A 345 -7.18 11.69 -0.82
CA THR A 345 -8.33 12.54 -0.51
C THR A 345 -9.16 12.82 -1.76
N ARG A 346 -10.47 12.87 -1.60
CA ARG A 346 -11.41 13.26 -2.67
C ARG A 346 -11.95 14.65 -2.39
N VAL A 347 -12.20 15.42 -3.43
CA VAL A 347 -12.84 16.75 -3.34
C VAL A 347 -14.11 16.72 -4.17
N ALA A 348 -15.24 17.05 -3.54
CA ALA A 348 -16.55 17.07 -4.18
C ALA A 348 -16.68 18.26 -5.13
N HIS A 349 -17.16 18.03 -6.35
CA HIS A 349 -17.47 19.12 -7.30
C HIS A 349 -18.81 19.78 -6.97
N ALA A 350 -19.83 19.01 -6.65
CA ALA A 350 -21.16 19.45 -6.31
C ALA A 350 -21.60 18.89 -4.96
N GLU A 351 -22.70 19.45 -4.42
CA GLU A 351 -23.34 18.90 -3.23
C GLU A 351 -23.69 17.42 -3.43
N ASP A 352 -23.45 16.61 -2.42
CA ASP A 352 -23.75 15.19 -2.44
C ASP A 352 -24.44 14.73 -1.15
N ARG A 353 -25.48 13.91 -1.31
CA ARG A 353 -26.17 13.25 -0.19
C ARG A 353 -25.72 11.83 -0.08
N LEU A 354 -25.03 11.51 1.01
CA LEU A 354 -24.54 10.18 1.29
C LEU A 354 -25.66 9.21 1.71
N PRO A 355 -25.49 7.90 1.53
CA PRO A 355 -26.42 6.87 2.02
C PRO A 355 -26.73 6.96 3.52
N SER A 356 -25.79 7.39 4.35
CA SER A 356 -25.99 7.66 5.78
C SER A 356 -26.90 8.87 6.06
N GLY A 357 -27.29 9.63 5.03
CA GLY A 357 -28.08 10.86 5.15
C GLY A 357 -27.27 12.15 5.32
N ALA A 358 -25.96 12.04 5.50
CA ALA A 358 -25.09 13.22 5.58
C ALA A 358 -25.05 13.96 4.24
N ILE A 359 -24.98 15.31 4.30
CA ILE A 359 -24.85 16.18 3.13
C ILE A 359 -23.44 16.76 3.10
N LEU A 360 -22.77 16.55 2.00
CA LEU A 360 -21.44 17.11 1.71
C LEU A 360 -21.59 18.32 0.79
N PRO A 361 -21.29 19.55 1.23
CA PRO A 361 -21.27 20.73 0.39
C PRO A 361 -20.25 20.62 -0.77
N PRO A 362 -20.41 21.40 -1.85
CA PRO A 362 -19.38 21.52 -2.88
C PRO A 362 -18.03 21.91 -2.28
N GLY A 363 -16.93 21.36 -2.80
CA GLY A 363 -15.58 21.59 -2.28
C GLY A 363 -15.23 20.82 -1.01
N SER A 364 -16.13 19.96 -0.50
CA SER A 364 -15.85 19.09 0.65
C SER A 364 -14.70 18.14 0.37
N TRP A 365 -13.78 18.08 1.32
CA TRP A 365 -12.67 17.11 1.29
C TRP A 365 -13.10 15.83 1.98
N VAL A 366 -12.98 14.70 1.31
CA VAL A 366 -13.38 13.39 1.84
C VAL A 366 -12.14 12.54 2.06
N PHE A 367 -12.03 12.01 3.27
CA PHE A 367 -10.94 11.13 3.68
C PHE A 367 -11.46 9.71 3.94
N ILE A 368 -10.91 8.74 3.23
CA ILE A 368 -11.24 7.33 3.35
C ILE A 368 -9.98 6.60 3.78
N SER A 369 -10.05 5.90 4.91
CA SER A 369 -8.92 5.19 5.50
C SER A 369 -9.20 3.69 5.62
N PRO A 370 -8.52 2.84 4.84
CA PRO A 370 -8.51 1.41 5.09
C PRO A 370 -8.11 1.06 6.53
N TRP A 371 -7.10 1.72 7.11
CA TRP A 371 -6.75 1.55 8.52
C TRP A 371 -7.94 1.68 9.45
N ASN A 372 -8.78 2.67 9.21
CA ASN A 372 -9.95 2.96 10.02
C ASN A 372 -11.07 1.94 9.77
N LEU A 373 -11.46 1.73 8.53
CA LEU A 373 -12.52 0.79 8.14
C LEU A 373 -12.23 -0.63 8.61
N HIS A 374 -11.00 -1.10 8.40
CA HIS A 374 -10.55 -2.46 8.73
C HIS A 374 -10.47 -2.72 10.24
N ARG A 375 -10.54 -1.69 11.07
CA ARG A 375 -10.52 -1.78 12.53
C ARG A 375 -11.84 -1.38 13.18
N ASN A 376 -12.89 -1.19 12.40
CA ASN A 376 -14.19 -0.87 12.96
C ASN A 376 -14.81 -2.11 13.62
N PRO A 377 -15.06 -2.08 14.95
CA PRO A 377 -15.56 -3.25 15.69
C PRO A 377 -16.96 -3.71 15.26
N ARG A 378 -17.72 -2.86 14.56
CA ARG A 378 -19.02 -3.26 13.98
C ARG A 378 -18.87 -4.33 12.90
N TRP A 379 -17.74 -4.33 12.20
CA TRP A 379 -17.45 -5.23 11.06
C TRP A 379 -16.40 -6.29 11.38
N PHE A 380 -15.52 -5.97 12.32
CA PHE A 380 -14.42 -6.82 12.77
C PHE A 380 -14.40 -6.85 14.30
N PRO A 381 -15.15 -7.75 14.95
CA PRO A 381 -15.07 -7.95 16.41
C PRO A 381 -13.60 -8.19 16.83
N ASP A 382 -13.18 -7.68 18.00
CA ASP A 382 -11.78 -7.72 18.46
C ASP A 382 -10.78 -7.29 17.38
N PRO A 383 -10.90 -6.06 16.83
CA PRO A 383 -10.30 -5.67 15.58
C PRO A 383 -8.76 -5.60 15.59
N THR A 384 -8.15 -5.72 16.76
CA THR A 384 -6.67 -5.71 16.92
C THR A 384 -6.06 -7.11 16.95
N GLN A 385 -6.88 -8.16 17.10
CA GLN A 385 -6.44 -9.54 17.11
C GLN A 385 -6.14 -10.01 15.68
N PHE A 386 -5.02 -10.73 15.52
CA PHE A 386 -4.67 -11.42 14.28
C PHE A 386 -5.39 -12.76 14.23
N ASP A 387 -6.39 -12.85 13.39
CA ASP A 387 -7.25 -14.03 13.24
C ASP A 387 -7.59 -14.27 11.76
N PRO A 388 -6.84 -15.12 11.07
CA PRO A 388 -7.08 -15.43 9.65
C PRO A 388 -8.50 -15.97 9.38
N GLU A 389 -9.18 -16.61 10.35
CA GLU A 389 -10.53 -17.16 10.15
C GLU A 389 -11.57 -16.10 9.79
N ARG A 390 -11.30 -14.84 10.05
CA ARG A 390 -12.12 -13.71 9.56
C ARG A 390 -12.25 -13.67 8.04
N PHE A 391 -11.35 -14.34 7.34
CA PHE A 391 -11.33 -14.43 5.86
C PHE A 391 -11.73 -15.81 5.35
N SER A 392 -12.29 -16.67 6.22
CA SER A 392 -12.98 -17.87 5.77
C SER A 392 -14.18 -17.50 4.89
N GLU A 393 -14.54 -18.39 3.97
CA GLU A 393 -15.66 -18.15 3.04
C GLU A 393 -16.95 -17.76 3.76
N ALA A 394 -17.29 -18.46 4.85
CA ALA A 394 -18.45 -18.19 5.66
C ALA A 394 -18.41 -16.78 6.31
N ALA A 395 -17.27 -16.38 6.87
CA ALA A 395 -17.12 -15.06 7.48
C ALA A 395 -17.19 -13.93 6.44
N CYS A 396 -16.64 -14.14 5.24
CA CYS A 396 -16.69 -13.16 4.17
C CYS A 396 -18.12 -12.93 3.64
N GLN A 397 -18.95 -13.98 3.58
CA GLN A 397 -20.35 -13.87 3.12
C GLN A 397 -21.23 -13.03 4.05
N THR A 398 -20.93 -12.97 5.35
CA THR A 398 -21.72 -12.23 6.34
C THR A 398 -21.30 -10.77 6.48
N ARG A 399 -20.13 -10.41 6.00
CA ARG A 399 -19.55 -9.07 6.16
C ARG A 399 -19.97 -8.14 5.02
N PRO A 400 -20.43 -6.90 5.32
CA PRO A 400 -20.79 -5.96 4.26
C PRO A 400 -19.63 -5.65 3.32
N ALA A 401 -19.92 -5.55 2.03
CA ALA A 401 -18.94 -5.10 1.04
C ALA A 401 -18.39 -3.71 1.40
N PHE A 402 -17.16 -3.40 1.00
CA PHE A 402 -16.44 -2.16 1.29
C PHE A 402 -16.02 -1.94 2.76
N THR A 403 -16.17 -2.94 3.63
CA THR A 403 -15.52 -2.94 4.96
C THR A 403 -14.04 -3.30 4.87
N TYR A 404 -13.64 -4.03 3.83
CA TYR A 404 -12.27 -4.45 3.53
C TYR A 404 -11.89 -3.99 2.12
N ILE A 405 -10.97 -3.02 2.03
CA ILE A 405 -10.58 -2.37 0.78
C ILE A 405 -9.06 -2.07 0.74
N PRO A 406 -8.18 -3.05 0.97
CA PRO A 406 -6.72 -2.80 1.03
C PRO A 406 -6.15 -2.27 -0.29
N PHE A 407 -6.82 -2.55 -1.41
CA PHE A 407 -6.46 -2.11 -2.76
C PHE A 407 -7.35 -0.97 -3.28
N GLY A 408 -8.12 -0.33 -2.40
CA GLY A 408 -9.10 0.68 -2.80
C GLY A 408 -10.29 0.07 -3.55
N ALA A 409 -11.05 0.92 -4.27
CA ALA A 409 -12.23 0.49 -5.01
C ALA A 409 -12.55 1.44 -6.18
N GLY A 410 -13.51 1.01 -7.03
CA GLY A 410 -14.03 1.78 -8.17
C GLY A 410 -13.01 1.99 -9.28
N GLY A 411 -13.16 3.08 -10.02
CA GLY A 411 -12.31 3.42 -11.15
C GLY A 411 -10.83 3.65 -10.78
N ARG A 412 -10.52 3.79 -9.50
CA ARG A 412 -9.18 4.00 -8.94
C ARG A 412 -8.64 2.81 -8.13
N ARG A 413 -9.30 1.64 -8.21
CA ARG A 413 -8.80 0.40 -7.61
C ARG A 413 -7.40 0.10 -8.13
N CYS A 414 -6.53 -0.45 -7.29
CA CYS A 414 -5.15 -0.77 -7.63
C CYS A 414 -5.06 -1.58 -8.92
N LEU A 415 -4.21 -1.14 -9.86
CA LEU A 415 -3.94 -1.87 -11.10
C LEU A 415 -3.15 -3.14 -10.86
N GLY A 416 -2.18 -3.06 -9.92
CA GLY A 416 -1.27 -4.14 -9.58
C GLY A 416 -1.82 -5.13 -8.54
N GLU A 417 -3.10 -5.08 -8.17
CA GLU A 417 -3.67 -5.93 -7.13
C GLU A 417 -3.39 -7.42 -7.36
N SER A 418 -3.72 -7.94 -8.55
CA SER A 418 -3.49 -9.35 -8.87
C SER A 418 -2.00 -9.74 -8.84
N PHE A 419 -1.12 -8.80 -9.23
CA PHE A 419 0.32 -9.02 -9.15
C PHE A 419 0.81 -9.00 -7.69
N ALA A 420 0.37 -8.04 -6.89
CA ALA A 420 0.74 -7.93 -5.47
C ALA A 420 0.26 -9.15 -4.65
N GLU A 421 -0.93 -9.68 -4.96
CA GLU A 421 -1.42 -10.92 -4.36
C GLU A 421 -0.55 -12.12 -4.78
N LEU A 422 -0.28 -12.27 -6.08
CA LEU A 422 0.57 -13.34 -6.59
C LEU A 422 1.97 -13.27 -5.94
N GLU A 423 2.59 -12.10 -5.94
CA GLU A 423 3.91 -11.86 -5.36
C GLU A 423 3.93 -12.18 -3.87
N GLY A 424 3.01 -11.59 -3.10
CA GLY A 424 2.92 -11.79 -1.66
C GLY A 424 2.74 -13.26 -1.28
N LEU A 425 1.80 -13.94 -1.92
CA LEU A 425 1.50 -15.35 -1.63
C LEU A 425 2.64 -16.27 -2.03
N LEU A 426 3.26 -16.11 -3.20
CA LEU A 426 4.38 -16.94 -3.64
C LEU A 426 5.64 -16.71 -2.80
N VAL A 427 5.94 -15.47 -2.41
CA VAL A 427 7.05 -15.15 -1.50
C VAL A 427 6.81 -15.80 -0.14
N LEU A 428 5.61 -15.63 0.45
CA LEU A 428 5.28 -16.24 1.73
C LEU A 428 5.37 -17.78 1.67
N ALA A 429 4.80 -18.41 0.64
CA ALA A 429 4.86 -19.86 0.46
C ALA A 429 6.30 -20.35 0.29
N THR A 430 7.12 -19.66 -0.52
CA THR A 430 8.52 -20.04 -0.76
C THR A 430 9.34 -19.98 0.52
N VAL A 431 9.20 -18.93 1.30
CA VAL A 431 9.98 -18.71 2.53
C VAL A 431 9.46 -19.61 3.64
N ALA A 432 8.14 -19.62 3.91
CA ALA A 432 7.56 -20.38 5.02
C ALA A 432 7.70 -21.91 4.88
N SER A 433 7.86 -22.43 3.67
CA SER A 433 8.12 -23.87 3.46
C SER A 433 9.53 -24.30 3.86
N LYS A 434 10.49 -23.36 3.99
CA LYS A 434 11.90 -23.65 4.24
C LYS A 434 12.42 -23.05 5.55
N ILE A 435 11.82 -21.97 6.00
CA ILE A 435 12.38 -21.11 7.03
C ILE A 435 11.28 -20.72 8.02
N ARG A 436 11.63 -20.76 9.30
CA ARG A 436 10.90 -20.08 10.37
C ARG A 436 11.63 -18.79 10.72
N LEU A 437 10.90 -17.70 10.79
CA LEU A 437 11.41 -16.42 11.26
C LEU A 437 10.89 -16.14 12.67
N ARG A 438 11.79 -15.93 13.62
CA ARG A 438 11.46 -15.66 15.01
C ARG A 438 11.89 -14.23 15.38
N LEU A 439 10.98 -13.43 15.90
CA LEU A 439 11.26 -12.08 16.38
C LEU A 439 12.27 -12.11 17.52
N ASN A 440 13.33 -11.30 17.43
CA ASN A 440 14.48 -11.39 18.35
C ASN A 440 14.25 -10.74 19.71
N ASP A 441 13.43 -9.69 19.77
CA ASP A 441 13.17 -8.98 21.00
C ASP A 441 11.67 -8.76 21.23
N GLY A 442 11.27 -8.72 22.49
CA GLY A 442 9.89 -8.50 22.91
C GLY A 442 9.41 -7.05 22.73
N ARG A 443 10.09 -6.25 21.90
CA ARG A 443 9.67 -4.88 21.61
C ARG A 443 8.36 -4.85 20.83
N VAL A 444 7.48 -3.96 21.25
CA VAL A 444 6.23 -3.72 20.54
C VAL A 444 6.55 -2.97 19.23
N ILE A 445 6.30 -3.62 18.10
CA ILE A 445 6.44 -3.01 16.78
C ILE A 445 5.20 -2.15 16.54
N LYS A 446 5.37 -0.83 16.50
CA LYS A 446 4.27 0.10 16.22
C LYS A 446 4.23 0.43 14.73
N PRO A 447 3.04 0.59 14.14
CA PRO A 447 2.91 1.10 12.79
C PRO A 447 3.21 2.59 12.75
N GLU A 448 3.97 3.02 11.75
CA GLU A 448 4.24 4.42 11.44
C GLU A 448 3.62 4.78 10.09
N PRO A 449 2.68 5.75 10.06
CA PRO A 449 2.07 6.21 8.82
C PRO A 449 3.06 7.11 8.05
N GLY A 450 3.39 6.70 6.85
CA GLY A 450 4.16 7.46 5.87
C GLY A 450 3.39 7.52 4.56
N MET A 451 4.08 7.48 3.42
CA MET A 451 3.44 7.21 2.13
C MET A 451 2.77 5.84 2.15
N THR A 452 3.40 4.89 2.82
CA THR A 452 2.86 3.58 3.18
C THR A 452 2.96 3.35 4.69
N LEU A 453 2.22 2.36 5.21
CA LEU A 453 2.27 1.97 6.62
C LEU A 453 3.43 1.01 6.86
N HIS A 454 4.45 1.47 7.58
CA HIS A 454 5.65 0.69 7.86
C HIS A 454 5.92 0.55 9.36
N PRO A 455 6.75 -0.41 9.80
CA PRO A 455 7.23 -0.48 11.18
C PRO A 455 8.06 0.74 11.55
N HIS A 456 7.89 1.28 12.76
CA HIS A 456 8.64 2.46 13.24
C HIS A 456 10.11 2.15 13.59
N ILE A 457 10.46 0.87 13.70
CA ILE A 457 11.82 0.37 13.95
C ILE A 457 12.15 -0.80 13.01
N PRO A 458 13.43 -1.09 12.78
CA PRO A 458 13.85 -2.32 12.13
C PRO A 458 13.28 -3.57 12.81
N VAL A 459 12.75 -4.50 12.01
CA VAL A 459 12.15 -5.74 12.50
C VAL A 459 13.18 -6.86 12.44
N GLN A 460 13.96 -6.99 13.53
CA GLN A 460 15.02 -7.98 13.62
C GLN A 460 14.46 -9.38 13.90
N MET A 461 14.78 -10.32 13.03
CA MET A 461 14.34 -11.71 13.15
C MET A 461 15.52 -12.68 13.04
N THR A 462 15.47 -13.77 13.81
CA THR A 462 16.39 -14.90 13.67
C THR A 462 15.81 -15.90 12.69
N VAL A 463 16.63 -16.31 11.76
CA VAL A 463 16.34 -17.38 10.78
C VAL A 463 16.52 -18.72 11.48
N GLU A 464 15.51 -19.55 11.44
CA GLU A 464 15.55 -20.95 11.86
C GLU A 464 15.19 -21.81 10.62
N GLN A 465 16.16 -22.61 10.14
CA GLN A 465 15.90 -23.52 9.03
C GLN A 465 15.00 -24.66 9.49
N LEU A 466 13.89 -24.88 8.79
CA LEU A 466 13.05 -26.04 8.99
C LEU A 466 13.85 -27.25 8.50
N ARG A 467 14.27 -28.15 9.41
CA ARG A 467 14.83 -29.44 9.00
C ARG A 467 13.78 -30.15 8.18
N PRO A 468 14.16 -30.87 7.08
CA PRO A 468 13.22 -31.74 6.42
C PRO A 468 12.61 -32.64 7.49
N LEU A 469 11.31 -32.70 7.58
CA LEU A 469 10.59 -33.58 8.50
C LEU A 469 11.12 -34.97 8.20
N GLN A 470 11.92 -35.54 9.13
CA GLN A 470 12.22 -36.94 9.09
C GLN A 470 10.87 -37.65 9.16
N THR A 471 10.54 -38.45 8.16
CA THR A 471 9.36 -39.30 8.19
C THR A 471 9.30 -39.97 9.55
N PRO A 472 8.22 -39.84 10.32
CA PRO A 472 8.17 -40.37 11.66
C PRO A 472 8.20 -41.90 11.54
N SER A 473 9.29 -42.52 11.99
CA SER A 473 9.19 -43.84 12.56
C SER A 473 8.32 -43.70 13.82
N THR A 474 7.01 -44.02 13.69
CA THR A 474 6.06 -44.23 14.79
C THR A 474 6.14 -43.24 15.97
N VAL A 475 5.61 -42.04 15.83
CA VAL A 475 5.07 -41.25 16.95
C VAL A 475 3.85 -40.47 16.48
N ALA A 476 2.79 -40.55 17.28
CA ALA A 476 1.43 -40.08 17.13
C ALA A 476 1.18 -38.97 16.12
N SER A 477 0.23 -39.21 15.21
CA SER A 477 -0.43 -38.23 14.37
C SER A 477 -0.93 -37.03 15.19
N VAL A 478 -0.34 -35.88 14.98
CA VAL A 478 -0.99 -34.62 15.34
C VAL A 478 -1.98 -34.39 14.20
N ASP A 479 -3.24 -34.71 14.47
CA ASP A 479 -4.32 -34.46 13.53
C ASP A 479 -4.41 -32.95 13.26
N CYS A 480 -4.12 -32.54 12.04
CA CYS A 480 -4.38 -31.21 11.50
C CYS A 480 -5.89 -31.11 11.21
N PHE A 481 -6.71 -30.76 12.22
CA PHE A 481 -8.11 -30.38 12.08
C PHE A 481 -8.31 -28.89 12.26
#